data_acb1f1a481ffa6f1182745be6c5ddaaf
#
_entry.id   acb1f1a481ffa6f1182745be6c5ddaaf
#
_cell.length_a   1.000
_cell.length_b   1.000
_cell.length_c   1.000
_cell.angle_alpha   90.00
_cell.angle_beta   90.00
_cell.angle_gamma   90.00
#
_symmetry.space_group_name_H-M   'P 1'
#
loop_
_entity.id
_entity.type
_entity.pdbx_description
1 polymer ?
#
loop_
_entity_poly.entity_id
_entity_poly.type
_entity_poly.pdbx_seq_one_letter_code
_entity_poly.pdbx_strand_id
1 'polypeptide(L)'
;IKDYTKGAIEDPDSLDGTQQTLTIDQAKYFNFSIEDVDNAQTNPKLMNDAMQRAAYGMNDVTDSFIANLMAVNAGNKIGDDTTPIVPTKEDAYDYLVDMGTALTEANVPLVGRWVVVPAWYHALLLKDDRFIKGGTDYNKAIIEGGEIGTAAGFTVYLSNNVPNTAGAKYKILAGVNMATSFAEQLVKVEAYRPEKSFADAVKGLNVYGSKVLQKNALACMTVNKK
;
A
#
# COMPACT_ATOMS: atom_id res chain seq x y z
N ILE A 1 1.50 5.15 33.88
CA ILE A 1 0.34 5.03 34.77
C ILE A 1 0.90 4.54 36.12
N LYS A 2 0.59 5.23 37.19
CA LYS A 2 1.04 4.94 38.55
C LYS A 2 -0.17 4.62 39.42
N ASP A 3 0.02 3.78 40.45
CA ASP A 3 -1.04 3.45 41.39
C ASP A 3 -1.30 4.63 42.33
N TYR A 4 -2.57 4.96 42.51
CA TYR A 4 -2.98 6.02 43.42
C TYR A 4 -3.19 5.48 44.85
N THR A 5 -2.34 5.89 45.76
CA THR A 5 -2.54 5.74 47.22
C THR A 5 -2.94 7.08 47.79
N LYS A 6 -3.97 7.11 48.69
CA LYS A 6 -4.47 8.35 49.31
C LYS A 6 -3.30 9.23 49.81
N GLY A 7 -3.14 10.43 49.22
CA GLY A 7 -2.10 11.38 49.57
C GLY A 7 -1.74 12.30 48.41
N ALA A 8 -0.60 12.99 48.52
CA ALA A 8 -0.06 13.79 47.45
C ALA A 8 0.39 12.88 46.27
N ILE A 9 0.03 13.24 45.03
CA ILE A 9 0.57 12.59 43.82
C ILE A 9 2.00 13.06 43.60
N GLU A 10 2.81 12.21 42.96
CA GLU A 10 4.17 12.58 42.53
C GLU A 10 4.16 13.68 41.48
N ASP A 11 5.28 14.36 41.30
CA ASP A 11 5.45 15.34 40.24
C ASP A 11 5.16 14.72 38.87
N PRO A 12 4.62 15.51 37.92
CA PRO A 12 4.35 15.02 36.56
C PRO A 12 5.63 14.55 35.87
N ASP A 13 5.58 13.35 35.26
CA ASP A 13 6.69 12.84 34.47
C ASP A 13 6.90 13.74 33.22
N SER A 14 8.16 14.05 32.93
CA SER A 14 8.47 14.74 31.68
C SER A 14 8.23 13.80 30.49
N LEU A 15 7.51 14.28 29.49
CA LEU A 15 7.30 13.54 28.24
C LEU A 15 8.49 13.78 27.32
N ASP A 16 9.43 12.85 27.31
CA ASP A 16 10.54 12.86 26.36
C ASP A 16 10.10 12.18 25.05
N GLY A 17 10.05 12.96 23.99
CA GLY A 17 9.73 12.47 22.65
C GLY A 17 10.99 12.04 21.90
N THR A 18 10.99 10.83 21.34
CA THR A 18 12.03 10.42 20.40
C THR A 18 11.74 11.02 19.04
N GLN A 19 12.60 11.91 18.58
CA GLN A 19 12.49 12.49 17.24
C GLN A 19 12.83 11.44 16.18
N GLN A 20 11.94 11.27 15.20
CA GLN A 20 12.20 10.48 14.01
C GLN A 20 12.24 11.39 12.78
N THR A 21 13.30 11.27 11.98
CA THR A 21 13.43 12.01 10.73
C THR A 21 12.95 11.15 9.57
N LEU A 22 12.06 11.69 8.73
CA LEU A 22 11.69 11.13 7.44
C LEU A 22 12.52 11.85 6.38
N THR A 23 13.24 11.09 5.56
CA THR A 23 14.04 11.63 4.46
C THR A 23 13.25 11.51 3.16
N ILE A 24 13.20 12.59 2.40
CA ILE A 24 12.63 12.63 1.06
C ILE A 24 13.78 12.39 0.08
N ASP A 25 13.91 11.16 -0.40
CA ASP A 25 15.05 10.68 -1.18
C ASP A 25 14.67 10.08 -2.54
N GLN A 26 13.38 9.96 -2.81
CA GLN A 26 12.87 9.44 -4.08
C GLN A 26 12.51 10.59 -5.00
N ALA A 27 13.07 10.59 -6.21
CA ALA A 27 12.70 11.49 -7.28
C ALA A 27 12.38 10.68 -8.53
N LYS A 28 11.18 10.84 -9.05
CA LYS A 28 10.70 10.18 -10.28
C LYS A 28 10.18 11.23 -11.24
N TYR A 29 10.44 11.04 -12.53
CA TYR A 29 9.94 11.93 -13.55
C TYR A 29 9.40 11.16 -14.75
N PHE A 30 8.52 11.79 -15.49
CA PHE A 30 8.17 11.41 -16.84
C PHE A 30 8.44 12.57 -17.80
N ASN A 31 8.72 12.25 -19.03
CA ASN A 31 8.85 13.21 -20.12
C ASN A 31 8.47 12.53 -21.43
N PHE A 32 7.47 13.07 -22.11
CA PHE A 32 7.07 12.58 -23.42
C PHE A 32 6.67 13.74 -24.33
N SER A 33 6.76 13.54 -25.62
CA SER A 33 6.37 14.51 -26.66
C SER A 33 5.47 13.86 -27.70
N ILE A 34 4.61 14.66 -28.31
CA ILE A 34 3.78 14.29 -29.43
C ILE A 34 4.11 15.24 -30.58
N GLU A 35 4.50 14.71 -31.73
CA GLU A 35 4.81 15.50 -32.90
C GLU A 35 3.57 16.19 -33.48
N ASP A 36 3.74 17.40 -34.01
CA ASP A 36 2.64 18.19 -34.59
C ASP A 36 1.97 17.46 -35.76
N VAL A 37 2.75 16.68 -36.52
CA VAL A 37 2.23 15.88 -37.66
C VAL A 37 1.31 14.76 -37.12
N ASP A 38 1.74 14.05 -36.10
CA ASP A 38 0.94 12.97 -35.46
C ASP A 38 -0.30 13.54 -34.77
N ASN A 39 -0.19 14.68 -34.14
CA ASN A 39 -1.30 15.37 -33.49
C ASN A 39 -2.36 15.84 -34.52
N ALA A 40 -1.94 16.25 -35.72
CA ALA A 40 -2.84 16.65 -36.79
C ALA A 40 -3.55 15.45 -37.48
N GLN A 41 -2.92 14.28 -37.47
CA GLN A 41 -3.44 13.06 -38.11
C GLN A 41 -4.21 12.14 -37.14
N THR A 42 -4.03 12.32 -35.84
CA THR A 42 -4.59 11.47 -34.79
C THR A 42 -5.66 12.22 -33.98
N ASN A 43 -6.45 11.48 -33.23
CA ASN A 43 -7.49 12.03 -32.36
C ASN A 43 -6.90 13.06 -31.35
N PRO A 44 -7.47 14.28 -31.20
CA PRO A 44 -6.95 15.35 -30.35
C PRO A 44 -6.91 15.03 -28.84
N LYS A 45 -7.34 13.84 -28.42
CA LYS A 45 -7.29 13.40 -27.02
C LYS A 45 -6.01 12.65 -26.64
N LEU A 46 -5.08 12.42 -27.59
CA LEU A 46 -3.88 11.60 -27.35
C LEU A 46 -3.03 12.13 -26.19
N MET A 47 -2.88 13.45 -26.06
CA MET A 47 -2.16 14.08 -24.96
C MET A 47 -2.81 13.78 -23.58
N ASN A 48 -4.13 13.87 -23.50
CA ASN A 48 -4.85 13.60 -22.26
C ASN A 48 -4.72 12.13 -21.84
N ASP A 49 -4.82 11.20 -22.77
CA ASP A 49 -4.66 9.77 -22.51
C ASP A 49 -3.22 9.43 -22.06
N ALA A 50 -2.22 10.06 -22.69
CA ALA A 50 -0.83 9.93 -22.30
C ALA A 50 -0.58 10.47 -20.88
N MET A 51 -1.17 11.62 -20.53
CA MET A 51 -1.11 12.21 -19.18
C MET A 51 -1.73 11.31 -18.13
N GLN A 52 -2.89 10.72 -18.40
CA GLN A 52 -3.54 9.79 -17.48
C GLN A 52 -2.67 8.54 -17.24
N ARG A 53 -2.09 7.99 -18.30
CA ARG A 53 -1.17 6.85 -18.19
C ARG A 53 0.10 7.19 -17.42
N ALA A 54 0.66 8.38 -17.64
CA ALA A 54 1.83 8.86 -16.91
C ALA A 54 1.53 9.05 -15.41
N ALA A 55 0.38 9.64 -15.07
CA ALA A 55 -0.06 9.79 -13.70
C ALA A 55 -0.27 8.42 -13.01
N TYR A 56 -0.94 7.49 -13.69
CA TYR A 56 -1.11 6.12 -13.20
C TYR A 56 0.24 5.43 -12.96
N GLY A 57 1.17 5.51 -13.93
CA GLY A 57 2.50 4.91 -13.79
C GLY A 57 3.32 5.53 -12.66
N MET A 58 3.16 6.82 -12.41
CA MET A 58 3.83 7.51 -11.29
C MET A 58 3.32 7.00 -9.94
N ASN A 59 1.99 6.87 -9.80
CA ASN A 59 1.37 6.32 -8.59
C ASN A 59 1.79 4.85 -8.38
N ASP A 60 1.81 4.04 -9.43
CA ASP A 60 2.21 2.64 -9.40
C ASP A 60 3.64 2.45 -8.86
N VAL A 61 4.57 3.27 -9.31
CA VAL A 61 5.97 3.28 -8.82
C VAL A 61 6.05 3.71 -7.36
N THR A 62 5.27 4.70 -6.95
CA THR A 62 5.22 5.19 -5.56
C THR A 62 4.63 4.12 -4.63
N ASP A 63 3.54 3.49 -5.02
CA ASP A 63 2.89 2.42 -4.26
C ASP A 63 3.83 1.22 -4.09
N SER A 64 4.51 0.81 -5.17
CA SER A 64 5.48 -0.28 -5.13
C SER A 64 6.66 0.03 -4.20
N PHE A 65 7.13 1.27 -4.17
CA PHE A 65 8.18 1.71 -3.25
C PHE A 65 7.73 1.61 -1.78
N ILE A 66 6.54 2.14 -1.47
CA ILE A 66 5.97 2.11 -0.12
C ILE A 66 5.72 0.67 0.34
N ALA A 67 5.15 -0.17 -0.53
CA ALA A 67 4.88 -1.57 -0.22
C ALA A 67 6.18 -2.35 0.07
N ASN A 68 7.25 -2.13 -0.71
CA ASN A 68 8.55 -2.72 -0.45
C ASN A 68 9.14 -2.25 0.89
N LEU A 69 9.05 -0.95 1.20
CA LEU A 69 9.52 -0.38 2.45
C LEU A 69 8.78 -1.01 3.65
N MET A 70 7.47 -1.16 3.57
CA MET A 70 6.65 -1.81 4.60
C MET A 70 7.02 -3.29 4.76
N ALA A 71 7.18 -4.03 3.66
CA ALA A 71 7.51 -5.47 3.69
C ALA A 71 8.84 -5.75 4.38
N VAL A 72 9.85 -4.92 4.10
CA VAL A 72 11.19 -5.06 4.71
C VAL A 72 11.14 -4.75 6.21
N ASN A 73 10.39 -3.70 6.60
CA ASN A 73 10.39 -3.15 7.95
C ASN A 73 9.26 -3.67 8.84
N ALA A 74 8.36 -4.52 8.36
CA ALA A 74 7.30 -5.12 9.18
C ALA A 74 7.88 -5.86 10.39
N GLY A 75 7.36 -5.59 11.57
CA GLY A 75 7.77 -6.23 12.82
C GLY A 75 7.21 -7.63 12.98
N ASN A 76 5.97 -7.86 12.50
CA ASN A 76 5.31 -9.16 12.56
C ASN A 76 5.45 -9.85 11.20
N LYS A 77 6.14 -10.98 11.14
CA LYS A 77 6.37 -11.74 9.91
C LYS A 77 5.81 -13.14 10.03
N ILE A 78 5.04 -13.57 9.03
CA ILE A 78 4.44 -14.90 8.93
C ILE A 78 4.94 -15.54 7.63
N GLY A 79 5.68 -16.64 7.76
CA GLY A 79 6.46 -17.19 6.66
C GLY A 79 7.64 -16.31 6.26
N ASP A 80 8.53 -16.87 5.48
CA ASP A 80 9.73 -16.19 4.98
C ASP A 80 10.03 -16.57 3.52
N ASP A 81 11.12 -16.03 2.98
CA ASP A 81 11.53 -16.33 1.60
C ASP A 81 12.07 -17.77 1.42
N THR A 82 12.41 -18.45 2.51
CA THR A 82 12.88 -19.84 2.50
C THR A 82 11.72 -20.80 2.59
N THR A 83 10.74 -20.48 3.46
CA THR A 83 9.54 -21.27 3.73
C THR A 83 8.27 -20.43 3.49
N PRO A 84 7.97 -20.05 2.24
CA PRO A 84 6.77 -19.29 1.94
C PRO A 84 5.54 -20.18 2.13
N ILE A 85 4.47 -19.56 2.63
CA ILE A 85 3.17 -20.22 2.77
C ILE A 85 2.58 -20.46 1.38
N VAL A 86 1.98 -21.62 1.16
CA VAL A 86 1.24 -21.93 -0.09
C VAL A 86 -0.25 -22.03 0.26
N PRO A 87 -1.00 -20.93 0.22
CA PRO A 87 -2.38 -20.92 0.64
C PRO A 87 -3.28 -21.68 -0.34
N THR A 88 -4.27 -22.35 0.21
CA THR A 88 -5.38 -23.00 -0.51
C THR A 88 -6.67 -22.21 -0.29
N LYS A 89 -7.76 -22.58 -0.97
CA LYS A 89 -9.06 -21.93 -0.76
C LYS A 89 -9.63 -22.18 0.65
N GLU A 90 -9.21 -23.28 1.32
CA GLU A 90 -9.70 -23.66 2.64
C GLU A 90 -9.01 -22.88 3.77
N ASP A 91 -7.75 -22.49 3.60
CA ASP A 91 -6.91 -21.91 4.65
C ASP A 91 -6.51 -20.45 4.41
N ALA A 92 -6.78 -19.89 3.22
CA ALA A 92 -6.44 -18.49 2.90
C ALA A 92 -7.08 -17.50 3.89
N TYR A 93 -8.32 -17.74 4.33
CA TYR A 93 -8.96 -16.90 5.34
C TYR A 93 -8.31 -17.03 6.72
N ASP A 94 -7.89 -18.23 7.10
CA ASP A 94 -7.28 -18.50 8.41
C ASP A 94 -5.94 -17.76 8.54
N TYR A 95 -5.16 -17.66 7.48
CA TYR A 95 -3.95 -16.84 7.46
C TYR A 95 -4.21 -15.33 7.64
N LEU A 96 -5.34 -14.80 7.19
CA LEU A 96 -5.73 -13.42 7.51
C LEU A 96 -6.06 -13.28 9.00
N VAL A 97 -6.70 -14.27 9.60
CA VAL A 97 -6.96 -14.29 11.05
C VAL A 97 -5.64 -14.34 11.82
N ASP A 98 -4.66 -15.13 11.38
CA ASP A 98 -3.33 -15.19 12.00
C ASP A 98 -2.60 -13.85 11.95
N MET A 99 -2.69 -13.11 10.83
CA MET A 99 -2.16 -11.75 10.73
C MET A 99 -2.87 -10.80 11.72
N GLY A 100 -4.18 -10.94 11.86
CA GLY A 100 -4.98 -10.18 12.85
C GLY A 100 -4.58 -10.49 14.27
N THR A 101 -4.32 -11.75 14.57
CA THR A 101 -3.85 -12.22 15.87
C THR A 101 -2.47 -11.65 16.20
N ALA A 102 -1.52 -11.74 15.28
CA ALA A 102 -0.18 -11.18 15.46
C ALA A 102 -0.19 -9.67 15.75
N LEU A 103 -1.04 -8.91 15.07
CA LEU A 103 -1.22 -7.48 15.37
C LEU A 103 -1.88 -7.24 16.72
N THR A 104 -2.79 -8.11 17.15
CA THR A 104 -3.46 -8.00 18.46
C THR A 104 -2.49 -8.30 19.59
N GLU A 105 -1.66 -9.33 19.46
CA GLU A 105 -0.58 -9.66 20.40
C GLU A 105 0.45 -8.53 20.51
N ALA A 106 0.68 -7.79 19.41
CA ALA A 106 1.50 -6.58 19.41
C ALA A 106 0.78 -5.34 19.98
N ASN A 107 -0.40 -5.48 20.60
CA ASN A 107 -1.24 -4.41 21.16
C ASN A 107 -1.62 -3.32 20.15
N VAL A 108 -1.79 -3.67 18.88
CA VAL A 108 -2.24 -2.74 17.83
C VAL A 108 -3.76 -2.55 17.90
N PRO A 109 -4.29 -1.32 17.80
CA PRO A 109 -5.73 -1.08 17.80
C PRO A 109 -6.48 -1.92 16.76
N LEU A 110 -7.70 -2.37 17.11
CA LEU A 110 -8.55 -3.15 16.21
C LEU A 110 -9.17 -2.29 15.11
N VAL A 111 -9.36 -0.99 15.39
CA VAL A 111 -10.03 -0.07 14.47
C VAL A 111 -9.04 0.44 13.42
N GLY A 112 -9.50 0.49 12.16
CA GLY A 112 -8.70 1.02 11.05
C GLY A 112 -7.59 0.08 10.56
N ARG A 113 -7.72 -1.22 10.82
CA ARG A 113 -6.84 -2.23 10.25
C ARG A 113 -7.14 -2.45 8.76
N TRP A 114 -6.10 -2.50 7.97
CA TRP A 114 -6.16 -2.77 6.54
C TRP A 114 -5.25 -3.95 6.16
N VAL A 115 -5.57 -4.60 5.06
CA VAL A 115 -4.73 -5.62 4.42
C VAL A 115 -4.73 -5.42 2.92
N VAL A 116 -3.56 -5.54 2.31
CA VAL A 116 -3.38 -5.47 0.85
C VAL A 116 -3.06 -6.85 0.31
N VAL A 117 -3.91 -7.33 -0.59
CA VAL A 117 -3.81 -8.67 -1.18
C VAL A 117 -3.68 -8.62 -2.70
N PRO A 118 -2.91 -9.53 -3.33
CA PRO A 118 -2.87 -9.66 -4.78
C PRO A 118 -4.14 -10.32 -5.32
N ALA A 119 -4.43 -10.08 -6.60
CA ALA A 119 -5.64 -10.57 -7.25
C ALA A 119 -5.86 -12.10 -7.13
N TRP A 120 -4.79 -12.88 -7.23
CA TRP A 120 -4.89 -14.33 -7.11
C TRP A 120 -5.26 -14.80 -5.68
N TYR A 121 -4.77 -14.08 -4.64
CA TYR A 121 -5.12 -14.39 -3.25
C TYR A 121 -6.58 -14.01 -2.96
N HIS A 122 -7.01 -12.86 -3.46
CA HIS A 122 -8.41 -12.48 -3.41
C HIS A 122 -9.31 -13.53 -4.06
N ALA A 123 -8.90 -14.10 -5.20
CA ALA A 123 -9.65 -15.19 -5.83
C ALA A 123 -9.76 -16.46 -4.97
N LEU A 124 -8.78 -16.73 -4.08
CA LEU A 124 -8.89 -17.82 -3.11
C LEU A 124 -9.93 -17.48 -2.02
N LEU A 125 -9.92 -16.25 -1.51
CA LEU A 125 -10.91 -15.79 -0.53
C LEU A 125 -12.33 -15.87 -1.09
N LEU A 126 -12.54 -15.50 -2.35
CA LEU A 126 -13.87 -15.60 -3.00
C LEU A 126 -14.35 -17.05 -3.18
N LYS A 127 -13.45 -18.03 -3.17
CA LYS A 127 -13.79 -19.46 -3.25
C LYS A 127 -14.02 -20.09 -1.87
N ASP A 128 -13.75 -19.36 -0.79
CA ASP A 128 -14.02 -19.82 0.58
C ASP A 128 -15.49 -19.56 0.93
N ASP A 129 -16.20 -20.61 1.27
CA ASP A 129 -17.62 -20.55 1.64
C ASP A 129 -17.91 -19.63 2.83
N ARG A 130 -16.94 -19.48 3.75
CA ARG A 130 -17.04 -18.61 4.94
C ARG A 130 -17.06 -17.15 4.55
N PHE A 131 -16.28 -16.76 3.51
CA PHE A 131 -16.21 -15.41 3.02
C PHE A 131 -17.47 -15.00 2.23
N ILE A 132 -18.03 -15.92 1.45
CA ILE A 132 -19.20 -15.68 0.60
C ILE A 132 -20.50 -15.60 1.42
N LYS A 133 -20.61 -16.36 2.50
CA LYS A 133 -21.82 -16.44 3.33
C LYS A 133 -22.05 -15.24 4.26
N GLY A 134 -21.16 -14.27 4.27
CA GLY A 134 -21.20 -13.09 5.15
C GLY A 134 -22.27 -12.03 4.87
N GLY A 135 -23.26 -12.29 3.99
CA GLY A 135 -24.45 -11.46 3.79
C GLY A 135 -24.47 -10.61 2.50
N THR A 136 -25.67 -10.30 2.05
CA THR A 136 -25.98 -9.60 0.79
C THR A 136 -25.55 -8.13 0.73
N ASP A 137 -25.26 -7.47 1.85
CA ASP A 137 -24.77 -6.08 1.89
C ASP A 137 -23.29 -5.98 1.54
N TYR A 138 -22.55 -7.09 1.62
CA TYR A 138 -21.15 -7.20 1.28
C TYR A 138 -20.84 -6.96 -0.21
N ASN A 139 -21.80 -7.31 -1.08
CA ASN A 139 -21.62 -7.24 -2.54
C ASN A 139 -21.72 -5.81 -3.12
N LYS A 140 -22.24 -4.83 -2.38
CA LYS A 140 -22.40 -3.46 -2.88
C LYS A 140 -21.13 -2.62 -2.78
N ALA A 141 -20.29 -2.83 -1.76
CA ALA A 141 -19.05 -2.09 -1.56
C ALA A 141 -17.93 -2.54 -2.53
N ILE A 142 -18.05 -3.73 -3.10
CA ILE A 142 -17.05 -4.36 -3.99
C ILE A 142 -16.88 -3.63 -5.32
N ILE A 143 -17.85 -2.86 -5.76
CA ILE A 143 -17.93 -2.38 -7.16
C ILE A 143 -17.32 -0.98 -7.34
N GLU A 144 -17.17 -0.17 -6.31
CA GLU A 144 -16.94 1.27 -6.49
C GLU A 144 -15.56 1.84 -6.10
N GLY A 145 -14.61 1.10 -5.49
CA GLY A 145 -13.43 1.79 -4.99
C GLY A 145 -12.15 0.99 -4.73
N GLY A 146 -12.02 -0.23 -5.22
CA GLY A 146 -10.82 -1.05 -4.92
C GLY A 146 -10.79 -1.63 -3.50
N GLU A 147 -11.71 -1.21 -2.63
CA GLU A 147 -12.02 -1.83 -1.34
C GLU A 147 -12.92 -3.03 -1.58
N ILE A 148 -12.44 -4.22 -1.22
CA ILE A 148 -13.15 -5.48 -1.48
C ILE A 148 -14.11 -5.83 -0.32
N GLY A 149 -14.16 -5.00 0.72
CA GLY A 149 -14.94 -5.22 1.93
C GLY A 149 -14.08 -5.55 3.15
N THR A 150 -14.68 -6.10 4.19
CA THR A 150 -13.98 -6.45 5.43
C THR A 150 -13.85 -7.96 5.57
N ALA A 151 -12.66 -8.43 5.92
CA ALA A 151 -12.39 -9.83 6.23
C ALA A 151 -11.49 -9.93 7.46
N ALA A 152 -11.78 -10.84 8.39
CA ALA A 152 -10.99 -11.05 9.61
C ALA A 152 -10.68 -9.76 10.40
N GLY A 153 -11.58 -8.77 10.35
CA GLY A 153 -11.38 -7.46 11.01
C GLY A 153 -10.52 -6.46 10.25
N PHE A 154 -10.13 -6.78 9.00
CA PHE A 154 -9.41 -5.89 8.10
C PHE A 154 -10.31 -5.31 7.01
N THR A 155 -10.06 -4.06 6.64
CA THR A 155 -10.45 -3.54 5.32
C THR A 155 -9.52 -4.12 4.28
N VAL A 156 -10.06 -4.84 3.29
CA VAL A 156 -9.26 -5.56 2.27
C VAL A 156 -9.13 -4.69 1.03
N TYR A 157 -7.88 -4.43 0.61
CA TYR A 157 -7.55 -3.73 -0.62
C TYR A 157 -6.90 -4.67 -1.63
N LEU A 158 -7.31 -4.53 -2.90
CA LEU A 158 -6.71 -5.26 -4.01
C LEU A 158 -5.59 -4.43 -4.63
N SER A 159 -4.38 -4.99 -4.68
CA SER A 159 -3.28 -4.38 -5.41
C SER A 159 -2.33 -5.43 -5.97
N ASN A 160 -1.94 -5.28 -7.21
CA ASN A 160 -0.89 -6.11 -7.81
C ASN A 160 0.52 -5.58 -7.52
N ASN A 161 0.64 -4.40 -6.88
CA ASN A 161 1.91 -3.79 -6.45
C ASN A 161 2.46 -4.42 -5.17
N VAL A 162 1.84 -5.49 -4.70
CA VAL A 162 2.35 -6.31 -3.61
C VAL A 162 3.75 -6.82 -3.98
N PRO A 163 4.78 -6.59 -3.15
CA PRO A 163 6.14 -7.01 -3.44
C PRO A 163 6.22 -8.51 -3.68
N ASN A 164 6.93 -8.91 -4.72
CA ASN A 164 7.13 -10.32 -5.05
C ASN A 164 8.51 -10.53 -5.69
N THR A 165 8.96 -11.78 -5.72
CA THR A 165 10.20 -12.17 -6.39
C THR A 165 9.86 -13.03 -7.60
N ALA A 166 10.00 -12.46 -8.80
CA ALA A 166 9.76 -13.15 -10.08
C ALA A 166 8.39 -13.89 -10.16
N GLY A 167 7.33 -13.26 -9.65
CA GLY A 167 5.99 -13.84 -9.63
C GLY A 167 5.76 -14.91 -8.56
N ALA A 168 6.66 -15.00 -7.60
CA ALA A 168 6.58 -15.86 -6.42
C ALA A 168 6.87 -15.06 -5.14
N LYS A 169 6.69 -15.66 -3.97
CA LYS A 169 7.02 -15.04 -2.68
C LYS A 169 6.38 -13.67 -2.48
N TYR A 170 5.09 -13.60 -2.73
CA TYR A 170 4.31 -12.36 -2.54
C TYR A 170 4.28 -11.95 -1.07
N LYS A 171 4.46 -10.66 -0.79
CA LYS A 171 4.49 -10.07 0.54
C LYS A 171 3.14 -9.41 0.84
N ILE A 172 2.17 -10.17 1.32
CA ILE A 172 0.88 -9.60 1.76
C ILE A 172 1.12 -8.74 3.00
N LEU A 173 0.63 -7.51 2.96
CA LEU A 173 0.85 -6.50 3.98
C LEU A 173 -0.44 -6.21 4.73
N ALA A 174 -0.36 -6.13 6.04
CA ALA A 174 -1.45 -5.65 6.90
C ALA A 174 -0.92 -4.70 7.96
N GLY A 175 -1.78 -3.81 8.43
CA GLY A 175 -1.40 -2.87 9.49
C GLY A 175 -2.45 -1.83 9.76
N VAL A 176 -2.02 -0.74 10.38
CA VAL A 176 -2.83 0.47 10.65
C VAL A 176 -2.13 1.70 10.08
N ASN A 177 -2.88 2.76 9.82
CA ASN A 177 -2.36 3.97 9.16
C ASN A 177 -1.23 4.66 9.94
N MET A 178 -1.22 4.54 11.28
CA MET A 178 -0.15 5.12 12.11
C MET A 178 1.22 4.43 11.96
N ALA A 179 1.28 3.28 11.31
CA ALA A 179 2.51 2.49 11.19
C ALA A 179 3.54 3.13 10.25
N THR A 180 3.07 3.85 9.21
CA THR A 180 3.92 4.40 8.16
C THR A 180 3.56 5.86 7.90
N SER A 181 4.57 6.70 7.69
CA SER A 181 4.41 8.09 7.26
C SER A 181 4.92 8.24 5.84
N PHE A 182 4.18 8.99 5.05
CA PHE A 182 4.53 9.38 3.68
C PHE A 182 4.58 10.91 3.60
N ALA A 183 5.57 11.42 2.89
CA ALA A 183 5.70 12.85 2.62
C ALA A 183 6.04 13.06 1.14
N GLU A 184 5.36 13.98 0.53
CA GLU A 184 5.57 14.42 -0.83
C GLU A 184 5.94 15.90 -0.81
N GLN A 185 7.03 16.26 -1.46
CA GLN A 185 7.56 17.60 -1.41
C GLN A 185 7.26 18.39 -2.67
N LEU A 186 7.38 17.74 -3.81
CA LEU A 186 7.27 18.41 -5.09
C LEU A 186 6.52 17.55 -6.09
N VAL A 187 5.36 18.07 -6.53
CA VAL A 187 4.63 17.55 -7.69
C VAL A 187 4.56 18.68 -8.69
N LYS A 188 5.26 18.55 -9.81
CA LYS A 188 5.31 19.57 -10.84
C LYS A 188 5.09 18.97 -12.22
N VAL A 189 4.15 19.53 -12.95
CA VAL A 189 3.87 19.18 -14.34
C VAL A 189 3.99 20.43 -15.19
N GLU A 190 4.78 20.36 -16.24
CA GLU A 190 5.03 21.48 -17.16
C GLU A 190 4.88 21.02 -18.60
N ALA A 191 4.11 21.79 -19.39
CA ALA A 191 4.09 21.68 -20.83
C ALA A 191 5.18 22.58 -21.43
N TYR A 192 5.88 22.09 -22.45
CA TYR A 192 6.91 22.85 -23.15
C TYR A 192 7.03 22.41 -24.60
N ARG A 193 7.62 23.27 -25.46
CA ARG A 193 7.99 22.91 -26.84
C ARG A 193 9.50 22.71 -26.91
N PRO A 194 9.97 21.52 -27.31
CA PRO A 194 11.40 21.29 -27.50
C PRO A 194 11.96 22.17 -28.63
N GLU A 195 13.17 22.70 -28.43
CA GLU A 195 13.80 23.61 -29.41
C GLU A 195 14.18 22.91 -30.73
N LYS A 196 14.40 21.59 -30.70
CA LYS A 196 14.92 20.82 -31.84
C LYS A 196 13.87 19.98 -32.56
N SER A 197 12.59 20.07 -32.17
CA SER A 197 11.49 19.31 -32.79
C SER A 197 10.21 20.11 -32.83
N PHE A 198 9.38 19.84 -33.84
CA PHE A 198 8.02 20.38 -33.95
C PHE A 198 7.08 19.44 -33.16
N ALA A 199 7.05 19.61 -31.86
CA ALA A 199 6.29 18.73 -30.96
C ALA A 199 5.81 19.50 -29.74
N ASP A 200 4.68 19.11 -29.19
CA ASP A 200 4.24 19.50 -27.85
C ASP A 200 4.73 18.43 -26.87
N ALA A 201 5.43 18.87 -25.81
CA ALA A 201 5.99 17.99 -24.80
C ALA A 201 5.47 18.33 -23.41
N VAL A 202 5.34 17.29 -22.58
CA VAL A 202 4.98 17.42 -21.16
C VAL A 202 5.98 16.64 -20.32
N LYS A 203 6.45 17.28 -19.26
CA LYS A 203 7.29 16.67 -18.24
C LYS A 203 6.65 16.80 -16.87
N GLY A 204 6.79 15.79 -16.05
CA GLY A 204 6.34 15.80 -14.67
C GLY A 204 7.41 15.27 -13.74
N LEU A 205 7.50 15.85 -12.56
CA LEU A 205 8.43 15.48 -11.50
C LEU A 205 7.64 15.24 -10.21
N ASN A 206 7.92 14.14 -9.54
CA ASN A 206 7.44 13.85 -8.20
C ASN A 206 8.63 13.52 -7.28
N VAL A 207 8.70 14.20 -6.14
CA VAL A 207 9.74 14.00 -5.12
C VAL A 207 9.07 13.64 -3.81
N TYR A 208 9.36 12.46 -3.29
CA TYR A 208 8.68 11.91 -2.12
C TYR A 208 9.62 11.07 -1.24
N GLY A 209 9.14 10.76 -0.06
CA GLY A 209 9.79 9.85 0.88
C GLY A 209 8.78 9.16 1.77
N SER A 210 9.16 8.04 2.33
CA SER A 210 8.33 7.29 3.27
C SER A 210 9.19 6.67 4.37
N LYS A 211 8.60 6.52 5.57
CA LYS A 211 9.26 5.89 6.70
C LYS A 211 8.27 5.08 7.53
N VAL A 212 8.68 3.88 7.90
CA VAL A 212 7.95 3.08 8.88
C VAL A 212 8.27 3.61 10.28
N LEU A 213 7.26 4.13 10.97
CA LEU A 213 7.37 4.69 12.31
C LEU A 213 7.22 3.60 13.39
N GLN A 214 6.26 2.72 13.21
CA GLN A 214 5.94 1.66 14.17
C GLN A 214 5.96 0.30 13.47
N LYS A 215 7.10 -0.40 13.57
CA LYS A 215 7.29 -1.71 12.94
C LYS A 215 6.29 -2.76 13.43
N ASN A 216 5.98 -2.75 14.74
CA ASN A 216 5.06 -3.71 15.35
C ASN A 216 3.60 -3.50 14.92
N ALA A 217 3.27 -2.32 14.37
CA ALA A 217 1.95 -2.02 13.81
C ALA A 217 1.77 -2.48 12.36
N LEU A 218 2.78 -3.18 11.81
CA LEU A 218 2.76 -3.81 10.49
C LEU A 218 2.96 -5.31 10.61
N ALA A 219 2.21 -6.07 9.81
CA ALA A 219 2.40 -7.49 9.59
C ALA A 219 2.68 -7.75 8.10
N CYS A 220 3.59 -8.66 7.83
CA CYS A 220 3.95 -9.09 6.49
C CYS A 220 3.88 -10.62 6.42
N MET A 221 3.05 -11.13 5.53
CA MET A 221 2.95 -12.56 5.25
C MET A 221 3.58 -12.89 3.91
N THR A 222 4.52 -13.84 3.89
CA THR A 222 5.15 -14.32 2.66
C THR A 222 4.41 -15.52 2.12
N VAL A 223 3.81 -15.37 0.96
CA VAL A 223 2.99 -16.41 0.32
C VAL A 223 3.47 -16.74 -1.09
N ASN A 224 3.31 -17.99 -1.49
CA ASN A 224 3.60 -18.44 -2.84
C ASN A 224 2.31 -18.79 -3.56
N LYS A 225 2.23 -18.43 -4.82
CA LYS A 225 1.15 -18.92 -5.69
C LYS A 225 1.42 -20.39 -6.01
N LYS A 226 0.39 -21.23 -5.86
CA LYS A 226 0.45 -22.65 -6.22
C LYS A 226 0.55 -22.84 -7.74
#